data_9e3f238ea5a0757096cf170399729e75
#
_entry.id   9e3f238ea5a0757096cf170399729e75
#
_cell.length_a   1.000
_cell.length_b   1.000
_cell.length_c   1.000
_cell.angle_alpha   90.00
_cell.angle_beta   90.00
_cell.angle_gamma   90.00
#
_symmetry.space_group_name_H-M   'P 1'
#
loop_
_entity.id
_entity.type
_entity.pdbx_description
1 polymer ?
#
loop_
_entity_poly.entity_id
_entity_poly.type
_entity_poly.pdbx_seq_one_letter_code
_entity_poly.pdbx_strand_id
1 'polypeptide(L)'
;LVGDLDYAGVTGKVYTPAEGQSLPAVAFGHDWMHKIKDYHATLRHLASWGIVVVAPDSETGLFPDHRNLAADMESALQIAAGVKLGAGNITVSPGKLGMIGHGMGGGTAVLGALDNKKVAAVAAIYPSVTAPSAVQAARNLTTPGLVIGAGKEDIFNAGNPAKLAHNWSGPVCFRAIDKGSHAGFTEDRLRKLAIGTAAFQSGPTEIARGLVTGFLL
;
A
#
# COMPACT_ATOMS: atom_id res chain seq x y z
N LEU A 1 17.27 -0.81 -5.30
CA LEU A 1 17.85 0.44 -4.76
C LEU A 1 16.83 1.12 -3.86
N VAL A 2 17.28 1.94 -2.94
CA VAL A 2 16.44 2.76 -2.07
C VAL A 2 16.97 4.20 -2.12
N GLY A 3 16.07 5.14 -2.39
CA GLY A 3 16.37 6.57 -2.43
C GLY A 3 15.38 7.37 -1.62
N ASP A 4 15.68 8.64 -1.42
CA ASP A 4 14.74 9.59 -0.81
C ASP A 4 13.79 10.13 -1.87
N LEU A 5 12.52 10.30 -1.49
CA LEU A 5 11.55 11.10 -2.19
C LEU A 5 11.54 12.47 -1.50
N ASP A 6 11.91 13.49 -2.23
CA ASP A 6 11.82 14.89 -1.78
C ASP A 6 11.60 15.75 -3.04
N TYR A 7 10.35 15.91 -3.42
CA TYR A 7 9.98 16.62 -4.61
C TYR A 7 8.59 17.26 -4.50
N ALA A 8 8.48 18.50 -4.85
CA ALA A 8 7.22 19.25 -4.87
C ALA A 8 6.44 19.19 -3.54
N GLY A 9 7.14 19.14 -2.41
CA GLY A 9 6.54 19.10 -1.07
C GLY A 9 6.13 17.69 -0.61
N VAL A 10 6.34 16.66 -1.43
CA VAL A 10 6.12 15.26 -1.04
C VAL A 10 7.44 14.65 -0.61
N THR A 11 7.50 14.16 0.63
CA THR A 11 8.65 13.46 1.20
C THR A 11 8.36 11.99 1.44
N GLY A 12 9.41 11.16 1.48
CA GLY A 12 9.27 9.73 1.71
C GLY A 12 10.44 8.91 1.16
N LYS A 13 10.14 7.71 0.67
CA LYS A 13 11.12 6.79 0.10
C LYS A 13 10.70 6.28 -1.27
N VAL A 14 11.72 6.02 -2.10
CA VAL A 14 11.57 5.35 -3.40
C VAL A 14 12.36 4.05 -3.38
N TYR A 15 11.72 2.95 -3.76
CA TYR A 15 12.34 1.65 -3.91
C TYR A 15 12.28 1.26 -5.38
N THR A 16 13.44 0.91 -5.96
CA THR A 16 13.52 0.57 -7.38
C THR A 16 14.34 -0.68 -7.62
N PRO A 17 14.13 -1.37 -8.74
CA PRO A 17 15.14 -2.26 -9.30
C PRO A 17 16.46 -1.52 -9.55
N ALA A 18 17.49 -2.22 -9.96
CA ALA A 18 18.78 -1.60 -10.32
C ALA A 18 18.66 -0.79 -11.62
N GLU A 19 17.86 -1.29 -12.57
CA GLU A 19 17.61 -0.72 -13.89
C GLU A 19 16.27 -1.19 -14.43
N GLY A 20 15.76 -0.55 -15.47
CA GLY A 20 14.57 -1.00 -16.19
C GLY A 20 13.81 0.16 -16.84
N GLN A 21 13.16 -0.15 -17.97
CA GLN A 21 12.40 0.82 -18.74
C GLN A 21 10.91 0.46 -18.75
N SER A 22 10.07 1.48 -18.68
CA SER A 22 8.61 1.31 -18.69
C SER A 22 8.08 0.35 -17.61
N LEU A 23 8.67 0.42 -16.42
CA LEU A 23 8.32 -0.43 -15.29
C LEU A 23 6.94 -0.07 -14.71
N PRO A 24 6.24 -1.03 -14.11
CA PRO A 24 5.09 -0.71 -13.26
C PRO A 24 5.53 0.07 -12.02
N ALA A 25 4.67 0.94 -11.51
CA ALA A 25 4.92 1.64 -10.26
C ALA A 25 3.68 1.64 -9.36
N VAL A 26 3.93 1.60 -8.05
CA VAL A 26 2.88 1.70 -7.05
C VAL A 26 3.21 2.77 -6.01
N ALA A 27 2.19 3.50 -5.55
CA ALA A 27 2.27 4.26 -4.33
C ALA A 27 1.88 3.36 -3.15
N PHE A 28 2.65 3.40 -2.08
CA PHE A 28 2.40 2.63 -0.86
C PHE A 28 2.00 3.55 0.30
N GLY A 29 0.82 3.29 0.88
CA GLY A 29 0.34 3.94 2.09
C GLY A 29 0.65 3.12 3.34
N HIS A 30 1.25 3.76 4.35
CA HIS A 30 1.53 3.14 5.65
C HIS A 30 0.30 3.15 6.56
N ASP A 31 0.34 2.37 7.63
CA ASP A 31 -0.70 2.34 8.64
C ASP A 31 -0.53 3.46 9.68
N TRP A 32 -1.58 3.67 10.48
CA TRP A 32 -1.63 4.63 11.58
C TRP A 32 -0.44 4.49 12.52
N MET A 33 0.24 5.60 12.81
CA MET A 33 1.44 5.67 13.65
C MET A 33 2.62 4.78 13.18
N HIS A 34 2.60 4.27 11.96
CA HIS A 34 3.71 3.57 11.36
C HIS A 34 4.53 4.49 10.45
N LYS A 35 5.77 4.08 10.19
CA LYS A 35 6.70 4.76 9.28
C LYS A 35 7.08 3.82 8.14
N ILE A 36 7.56 4.37 7.05
CA ILE A 36 7.96 3.58 5.87
C ILE A 36 9.03 2.53 6.21
N LYS A 37 9.92 2.81 7.16
CA LYS A 37 10.92 1.84 7.63
C LYS A 37 10.32 0.54 8.18
N ASP A 38 9.06 0.59 8.67
CA ASP A 38 8.37 -0.57 9.24
C ASP A 38 7.85 -1.53 8.15
N TYR A 39 8.08 -1.20 6.88
CA TYR A 39 7.69 -1.96 5.69
C TYR A 39 8.86 -2.25 4.75
N HIS A 40 10.08 -1.95 5.18
CA HIS A 40 11.27 -1.95 4.31
C HIS A 40 11.45 -3.24 3.52
N ALA A 41 11.30 -4.41 4.14
CA ALA A 41 11.44 -5.69 3.45
C ALA A 41 10.31 -5.92 2.43
N THR A 42 9.08 -5.49 2.74
CA THR A 42 7.95 -5.59 1.79
C THR A 42 8.18 -4.72 0.56
N LEU A 43 8.62 -3.47 0.75
CA LEU A 43 8.84 -2.54 -0.36
C LEU A 43 10.06 -2.96 -1.20
N ARG A 44 11.11 -3.48 -0.57
CA ARG A 44 12.24 -4.09 -1.29
C ARG A 44 11.84 -5.35 -2.05
N HIS A 45 10.97 -6.18 -1.48
CA HIS A 45 10.43 -7.35 -2.16
C HIS A 45 9.74 -6.94 -3.46
N LEU A 46 8.82 -5.97 -3.44
CA LEU A 46 8.16 -5.48 -4.65
C LEU A 46 9.17 -4.94 -5.68
N ALA A 47 10.15 -4.18 -5.23
CA ALA A 47 11.20 -3.66 -6.12
C ALA A 47 12.05 -4.78 -6.73
N SER A 48 12.29 -5.88 -6.03
CA SER A 48 13.02 -7.02 -6.57
C SER A 48 12.26 -7.76 -7.68
N TRP A 49 10.94 -7.55 -7.77
CA TRP A 49 10.07 -8.07 -8.84
C TRP A 49 9.87 -7.06 -9.99
N GLY A 50 10.66 -6.00 -10.04
CA GLY A 50 10.58 -5.02 -11.13
C GLY A 50 9.55 -3.93 -10.94
N ILE A 51 8.95 -3.79 -9.75
CA ILE A 51 7.93 -2.79 -9.45
C ILE A 51 8.59 -1.60 -8.75
N VAL A 52 8.47 -0.41 -9.30
CA VAL A 52 8.88 0.82 -8.61
C VAL A 52 7.87 1.10 -7.49
N VAL A 53 8.37 1.36 -6.28
CA VAL A 53 7.50 1.71 -5.15
C VAL A 53 7.85 3.11 -4.65
N VAL A 54 6.87 3.99 -4.60
CA VAL A 54 6.98 5.31 -3.95
C VAL A 54 6.13 5.30 -2.69
N ALA A 55 6.71 5.73 -1.59
CA ALA A 55 6.08 5.64 -0.28
C ALA A 55 6.22 6.99 0.45
N PRO A 56 5.18 7.84 0.43
CA PRO A 56 5.18 9.09 1.20
C PRO A 56 5.23 8.80 2.71
N ASP A 57 5.92 9.65 3.46
CA ASP A 57 6.09 9.55 4.90
C ASP A 57 5.31 10.61 5.70
N SER A 58 4.35 11.27 5.06
CA SER A 58 3.40 12.18 5.69
C SER A 58 2.38 11.44 6.57
N GLU A 59 1.63 12.21 7.36
CA GLU A 59 0.50 11.70 8.17
C GLU A 59 0.88 10.60 9.19
N THR A 60 2.10 10.60 9.71
CA THR A 60 2.59 9.63 10.70
C THR A 60 2.20 9.94 12.14
N GLY A 61 1.43 11.00 12.37
CA GLY A 61 1.01 11.48 13.70
C GLY A 61 -0.18 10.71 14.29
N LEU A 62 -0.63 11.19 15.47
CA LEU A 62 -1.79 10.63 16.19
C LEU A 62 -3.13 10.90 15.50
N PHE A 63 -3.23 12.01 14.78
CA PHE A 63 -4.43 12.47 14.09
C PHE A 63 -4.15 12.67 12.59
N PRO A 64 -3.99 11.58 11.83
CA PRO A 64 -3.68 11.67 10.40
C PRO A 64 -4.89 12.16 9.60
N ASP A 65 -4.64 12.96 8.58
CA ASP A 65 -5.63 13.26 7.56
C ASP A 65 -5.53 12.22 6.41
N HIS A 66 -6.55 11.39 6.30
CA HIS A 66 -6.58 10.32 5.29
C HIS A 66 -6.69 10.85 3.86
N ARG A 67 -7.27 12.05 3.65
CA ARG A 67 -7.31 12.70 2.33
C ARG A 67 -5.93 13.21 1.93
N ASN A 68 -5.20 13.80 2.88
CA ASN A 68 -3.84 14.26 2.61
C ASN A 68 -2.92 13.08 2.28
N LEU A 69 -2.98 11.98 3.03
CA LEU A 69 -2.18 10.80 2.70
C LEU A 69 -2.54 10.24 1.31
N ALA A 70 -3.82 10.19 0.95
CA ALA A 70 -4.26 9.75 -0.37
C ALA A 70 -3.74 10.68 -1.49
N ALA A 71 -3.77 12.00 -1.27
CA ALA A 71 -3.24 13.00 -2.20
C ALA A 71 -1.71 12.91 -2.35
N ASP A 72 -1.00 12.66 -1.25
CA ASP A 72 0.45 12.47 -1.28
C ASP A 72 0.84 11.17 -1.99
N MET A 73 0.07 10.09 -1.81
CA MET A 73 0.25 8.85 -2.58
C MET A 73 0.05 9.09 -4.07
N GLU A 74 -0.98 9.84 -4.46
CA GLU A 74 -1.23 10.21 -5.85
C GLU A 74 -0.10 11.06 -6.42
N SER A 75 0.32 12.09 -5.70
CA SER A 75 1.41 12.99 -6.10
C SER A 75 2.73 12.24 -6.25
N ALA A 76 3.08 11.38 -5.29
CA ALA A 76 4.27 10.53 -5.35
C ALA A 76 4.28 9.63 -6.59
N LEU A 77 3.12 9.03 -6.91
CA LEU A 77 2.97 8.17 -8.08
C LEU A 77 3.13 8.95 -9.40
N GLN A 78 2.57 10.16 -9.47
CA GLN A 78 2.73 11.05 -10.62
C GLN A 78 4.18 11.52 -10.79
N ILE A 79 4.86 11.84 -9.69
CA ILE A 79 6.30 12.19 -9.71
C ILE A 79 7.10 11.02 -10.31
N ALA A 80 6.90 9.80 -9.78
CA ALA A 80 7.61 8.62 -10.27
C ALA A 80 7.37 8.35 -11.77
N ALA A 81 6.15 8.59 -12.24
CA ALA A 81 5.80 8.43 -13.65
C ALA A 81 6.36 9.54 -14.56
N GLY A 82 6.66 10.72 -14.00
CA GLY A 82 7.11 11.89 -14.73
C GLY A 82 8.62 12.10 -14.80
N VAL A 83 9.40 11.40 -13.96
CA VAL A 83 10.86 11.58 -13.88
C VAL A 83 11.64 10.30 -14.18
N LYS A 84 12.89 10.44 -14.54
CA LYS A 84 13.83 9.32 -14.60
C LYS A 84 14.40 9.07 -13.21
N LEU A 85 14.27 7.84 -12.74
CA LEU A 85 14.75 7.42 -11.42
C LEU A 85 16.11 6.75 -11.52
N GLY A 86 16.80 6.60 -10.38
CA GLY A 86 18.09 5.91 -10.24
C GLY A 86 19.08 6.38 -11.30
N ALA A 87 19.89 7.34 -11.15
CA ALA A 87 20.87 7.83 -12.13
C ALA A 87 20.37 7.89 -13.61
N GLY A 88 19.06 7.92 -13.84
CA GLY A 88 18.44 7.99 -15.16
C GLY A 88 18.16 6.64 -15.85
N ASN A 89 18.46 5.53 -15.20
CA ASN A 89 18.34 4.18 -15.79
C ASN A 89 16.97 3.53 -15.59
N ILE A 90 16.05 4.21 -14.89
CA ILE A 90 14.73 3.66 -14.57
C ILE A 90 13.66 4.62 -15.07
N THR A 91 12.73 4.08 -15.84
CA THR A 91 11.51 4.80 -16.24
C THR A 91 10.27 4.00 -15.86
N VAL A 92 9.20 4.71 -15.56
CA VAL A 92 7.89 4.16 -15.20
C VAL A 92 6.94 4.27 -16.38
N SER A 93 6.12 3.24 -16.58
CA SER A 93 5.03 3.27 -17.56
C SER A 93 3.82 4.01 -17.01
N PRO A 94 3.34 5.10 -17.64
CA PRO A 94 2.14 5.81 -17.16
C PRO A 94 0.85 4.96 -17.20
N GLY A 95 0.84 3.87 -17.95
CA GLY A 95 -0.30 2.95 -18.03
C GLY A 95 -0.25 1.78 -17.03
N LYS A 96 0.79 1.70 -16.19
CA LYS A 96 1.00 0.61 -15.22
C LYS A 96 1.19 1.17 -13.80
N LEU A 97 0.25 1.98 -13.37
CA LEU A 97 0.27 2.63 -12.06
C LEU A 97 -0.71 1.93 -11.11
N GLY A 98 -0.32 1.76 -9.87
CA GLY A 98 -1.18 1.17 -8.84
C GLY A 98 -1.09 1.92 -7.51
N MET A 99 -2.08 1.68 -6.66
CA MET A 99 -2.09 2.15 -5.28
C MET A 99 -2.24 0.97 -4.34
N ILE A 100 -1.36 0.86 -3.38
CA ILE A 100 -1.38 -0.21 -2.39
C ILE A 100 -1.15 0.35 -0.99
N GLY A 101 -1.59 -0.34 0.03
CA GLY A 101 -1.29 0.08 1.39
C GLY A 101 -1.75 -0.89 2.45
N HIS A 102 -1.26 -0.67 3.65
CA HIS A 102 -1.56 -1.45 4.83
C HIS A 102 -2.40 -0.64 5.82
N GLY A 103 -3.40 -1.26 6.42
CA GLY A 103 -4.22 -0.63 7.44
C GLY A 103 -4.91 0.65 6.96
N MET A 104 -4.62 1.77 7.60
CA MET A 104 -5.04 3.10 7.15
C MET A 104 -4.62 3.35 5.70
N GLY A 105 -3.39 3.00 5.33
CA GLY A 105 -2.87 3.12 3.98
C GLY A 105 -3.62 2.28 2.95
N GLY A 106 -4.18 1.13 3.36
CA GLY A 106 -5.06 0.33 2.51
C GLY A 106 -6.36 1.05 2.17
N GLY A 107 -6.96 1.73 3.15
CA GLY A 107 -8.14 2.59 2.93
C GLY A 107 -7.80 3.82 2.10
N THR A 108 -6.68 4.48 2.35
CA THR A 108 -6.23 5.66 1.58
C THR A 108 -5.89 5.31 0.13
N ALA A 109 -5.39 4.10 -0.14
CA ALA A 109 -5.18 3.62 -1.51
C ALA A 109 -6.51 3.56 -2.31
N VAL A 110 -7.60 3.14 -1.66
CA VAL A 110 -8.95 3.17 -2.26
C VAL A 110 -9.40 4.60 -2.51
N LEU A 111 -9.18 5.51 -1.55
CA LEU A 111 -9.56 6.92 -1.69
C LEU A 111 -8.79 7.61 -2.82
N GLY A 112 -7.47 7.39 -2.91
CA GLY A 112 -6.62 8.00 -3.92
C GLY A 112 -6.83 7.45 -5.33
N ALA A 113 -7.34 6.23 -5.46
CA ALA A 113 -7.68 5.63 -6.74
C ALA A 113 -9.06 6.06 -7.25
N LEU A 114 -9.93 6.55 -6.37
CA LEU A 114 -11.25 7.05 -6.76
C LEU A 114 -11.06 8.26 -7.68
N ASP A 115 -11.73 8.26 -8.83
CA ASP A 115 -11.63 9.30 -9.84
C ASP A 115 -10.25 9.44 -10.54
N ASN A 116 -9.26 8.61 -10.19
CA ASN A 116 -7.95 8.60 -10.84
C ASN A 116 -7.85 7.49 -11.92
N LYS A 117 -8.21 7.86 -13.16
CA LYS A 117 -8.20 6.93 -14.30
C LYS A 117 -6.81 6.39 -14.69
N LYS A 118 -5.74 6.92 -14.14
CA LYS A 118 -4.37 6.44 -14.37
C LYS A 118 -4.03 5.24 -13.50
N VAL A 119 -4.76 5.04 -12.40
CA VAL A 119 -4.56 3.90 -11.50
C VAL A 119 -5.23 2.67 -12.09
N ALA A 120 -4.43 1.68 -12.42
CA ALA A 120 -4.84 0.43 -13.06
C ALA A 120 -5.12 -0.70 -12.07
N ALA A 121 -4.63 -0.60 -10.83
CA ALA A 121 -4.77 -1.63 -9.80
C ALA A 121 -4.73 -1.03 -8.38
N VAL A 122 -5.51 -1.60 -7.46
CA VAL A 122 -5.50 -1.19 -6.04
C VAL A 122 -5.40 -2.42 -5.15
N ALA A 123 -4.48 -2.42 -4.17
CA ALA A 123 -4.41 -3.49 -3.17
C ALA A 123 -4.51 -2.92 -1.75
N ALA A 124 -5.53 -3.34 -1.02
CA ALA A 124 -5.75 -2.99 0.38
C ALA A 124 -5.40 -4.17 1.29
N ILE A 125 -4.32 -4.04 2.05
CA ILE A 125 -3.78 -5.09 2.93
C ILE A 125 -4.26 -4.80 4.35
N TYR A 126 -5.09 -5.67 4.91
CA TYR A 126 -5.71 -5.50 6.23
C TYR A 126 -6.27 -4.08 6.43
N PRO A 127 -7.11 -3.57 5.52
CA PRO A 127 -7.54 -2.17 5.54
C PRO A 127 -8.27 -1.80 6.81
N SER A 128 -7.96 -0.62 7.34
CA SER A 128 -8.64 0.00 8.48
C SER A 128 -9.73 0.97 8.03
N VAL A 129 -10.56 1.39 8.98
CA VAL A 129 -11.55 2.44 8.75
C VAL A 129 -10.86 3.75 8.40
N THR A 130 -11.38 4.48 7.45
CA THR A 130 -10.89 5.80 7.04
C THR A 130 -12.00 6.85 7.08
N ALA A 131 -11.62 8.11 7.15
CA ALA A 131 -12.47 9.27 6.98
C ALA A 131 -11.87 10.19 5.89
N PRO A 132 -12.47 10.29 4.70
CA PRO A 132 -13.71 9.67 4.25
C PRO A 132 -13.69 8.13 4.23
N SER A 133 -14.86 7.50 4.20
CA SER A 133 -14.99 6.05 4.22
C SER A 133 -14.53 5.40 2.92
N ALA A 134 -13.50 4.56 2.99
CA ALA A 134 -13.04 3.75 1.87
C ALA A 134 -14.14 2.76 1.39
N VAL A 135 -14.97 2.26 2.30
CA VAL A 135 -16.11 1.36 1.96
C VAL A 135 -17.14 2.08 1.11
N GLN A 136 -17.41 3.35 1.39
CA GLN A 136 -18.30 4.16 0.56
C GLN A 136 -17.68 4.50 -0.79
N ALA A 137 -16.39 4.87 -0.80
CA ALA A 137 -15.65 5.16 -2.03
C ALA A 137 -15.59 3.94 -2.96
N ALA A 138 -15.41 2.75 -2.44
CA ALA A 138 -15.35 1.51 -3.21
C ALA A 138 -16.61 1.24 -4.06
N ARG A 139 -17.76 1.79 -3.68
CA ARG A 139 -19.01 1.67 -4.47
C ARG A 139 -18.95 2.36 -5.84
N ASN A 140 -18.00 3.27 -6.00
CA ASN A 140 -17.78 3.99 -7.26
C ASN A 140 -16.40 3.66 -7.88
N LEU A 141 -15.62 2.76 -7.27
CA LEU A 141 -14.31 2.38 -7.75
C LEU A 141 -14.41 1.21 -8.72
N THR A 142 -14.20 1.48 -10.00
CA THR A 142 -14.24 0.48 -11.08
C THR A 142 -12.88 -0.18 -11.34
N THR A 143 -11.80 0.39 -10.81
CA THR A 143 -10.44 -0.15 -10.91
C THR A 143 -10.36 -1.55 -10.26
N PRO A 144 -9.69 -2.52 -10.89
CA PRO A 144 -9.47 -3.84 -10.29
C PRO A 144 -8.83 -3.76 -8.90
N GLY A 145 -9.34 -4.56 -7.97
CA GLY A 145 -8.92 -4.55 -6.58
C GLY A 145 -8.49 -5.90 -6.02
N LEU A 146 -7.52 -5.87 -5.10
CA LEU A 146 -7.20 -6.95 -4.17
C LEU A 146 -7.43 -6.46 -2.75
N VAL A 147 -8.23 -7.18 -1.98
CA VAL A 147 -8.42 -6.92 -0.56
C VAL A 147 -7.95 -8.13 0.24
N ILE A 148 -7.00 -7.92 1.13
CA ILE A 148 -6.47 -8.96 2.03
C ILE A 148 -7.02 -8.71 3.43
N GLY A 149 -7.66 -9.74 4.01
CA GLY A 149 -8.15 -9.76 5.38
C GLY A 149 -7.46 -10.81 6.24
N ALA A 150 -7.60 -10.69 7.56
CA ALA A 150 -7.18 -11.71 8.51
C ALA A 150 -8.15 -12.89 8.49
N GLY A 151 -7.64 -14.10 8.71
CA GLY A 151 -8.47 -15.32 8.80
C GLY A 151 -9.25 -15.39 10.12
N LYS A 152 -8.79 -14.69 11.15
CA LYS A 152 -9.51 -14.52 12.43
C LYS A 152 -9.69 -13.03 12.69
N GLU A 153 -10.78 -12.68 13.39
CA GLU A 153 -10.96 -11.30 13.85
C GLU A 153 -9.75 -10.87 14.70
N ASP A 154 -9.10 -9.81 14.25
CA ASP A 154 -8.02 -9.17 14.97
C ASP A 154 -8.63 -8.02 15.78
N ILE A 155 -8.36 -7.99 17.08
CA ILE A 155 -8.86 -6.92 17.97
C ILE A 155 -8.41 -5.52 17.55
N PHE A 156 -7.33 -5.43 16.78
CA PHE A 156 -6.82 -4.19 16.19
C PHE A 156 -7.34 -3.93 14.78
N ASN A 157 -8.14 -4.84 14.23
CA ASN A 157 -8.74 -4.68 12.92
C ASN A 157 -9.99 -3.79 13.02
N ALA A 158 -9.78 -2.49 13.16
CA ALA A 158 -10.84 -1.50 13.15
C ALA A 158 -11.56 -1.38 11.79
N GLY A 159 -11.08 -2.12 10.78
CA GLY A 159 -11.66 -2.21 9.45
C GLY A 159 -12.51 -3.45 9.27
N ASN A 160 -13.21 -3.50 8.16
CA ASN A 160 -13.91 -4.70 7.71
C ASN A 160 -13.50 -4.98 6.25
N PRO A 161 -12.41 -5.74 6.04
CA PRO A 161 -11.92 -6.05 4.70
C PRO A 161 -12.96 -6.72 3.80
N ALA A 162 -13.75 -7.63 4.35
CA ALA A 162 -14.81 -8.30 3.59
C ALA A 162 -15.90 -7.31 3.15
N LYS A 163 -16.27 -6.37 4.02
CA LYS A 163 -17.24 -5.31 3.68
C LYS A 163 -16.68 -4.37 2.62
N LEU A 164 -15.40 -4.04 2.68
CA LEU A 164 -14.72 -3.24 1.65
C LEU A 164 -14.82 -3.96 0.29
N ALA A 165 -14.44 -5.23 0.23
CA ALA A 165 -14.51 -6.04 -0.99
C ALA A 165 -15.95 -6.19 -1.50
N HIS A 166 -16.91 -6.44 -0.61
CA HIS A 166 -18.32 -6.57 -0.98
C HIS A 166 -18.92 -5.30 -1.61
N ASN A 167 -18.43 -4.13 -1.20
CA ASN A 167 -18.89 -2.84 -1.74
C ASN A 167 -18.09 -2.37 -2.96
N TRP A 168 -17.09 -3.11 -3.41
CA TRP A 168 -16.28 -2.74 -4.56
C TRP A 168 -17.05 -2.88 -5.86
N SER A 169 -17.13 -1.80 -6.65
CA SER A 169 -17.94 -1.78 -7.88
C SER A 169 -17.25 -2.50 -9.04
N GLY A 170 -15.93 -2.42 -9.14
CA GLY A 170 -15.14 -3.10 -10.16
C GLY A 170 -14.80 -4.55 -9.82
N PRO A 171 -14.01 -5.21 -10.65
CA PRO A 171 -13.50 -6.55 -10.34
C PRO A 171 -12.69 -6.52 -9.04
N VAL A 172 -12.99 -7.40 -8.10
CA VAL A 172 -12.25 -7.48 -6.83
C VAL A 172 -11.97 -8.91 -6.42
N CYS A 173 -10.77 -9.14 -5.92
CA CYS A 173 -10.36 -10.40 -5.32
C CYS A 173 -10.23 -10.20 -3.80
N PHE A 174 -11.02 -10.93 -3.02
CA PHE A 174 -10.85 -10.97 -1.57
C PHE A 174 -10.08 -12.22 -1.16
N ARG A 175 -9.10 -12.07 -0.29
CA ARG A 175 -8.33 -13.17 0.30
C ARG A 175 -8.21 -13.00 1.81
N ALA A 176 -8.70 -13.97 2.56
CA ALA A 176 -8.43 -14.09 3.99
C ALA A 176 -7.20 -14.98 4.18
N ILE A 177 -6.18 -14.47 4.88
CA ILE A 177 -4.96 -15.23 5.20
C ILE A 177 -5.15 -15.86 6.57
N ASP A 178 -5.19 -17.18 6.61
CA ASP A 178 -5.24 -17.90 7.88
C ASP A 178 -4.00 -17.58 8.72
N LYS A 179 -4.22 -17.36 10.02
CA LYS A 179 -3.20 -16.90 10.99
C LYS A 179 -2.56 -15.54 10.66
N GLY A 180 -3.00 -14.87 9.59
CA GLY A 180 -2.61 -13.49 9.30
C GLY A 180 -3.26 -12.53 10.28
N SER A 181 -2.58 -11.42 10.57
CA SER A 181 -3.14 -10.34 11.37
C SER A 181 -2.68 -8.97 10.88
N HIS A 182 -3.48 -7.95 11.18
CA HIS A 182 -3.16 -6.56 10.89
C HIS A 182 -1.78 -6.17 11.44
N ALA A 183 -1.56 -6.35 12.74
CA ALA A 183 -0.28 -6.02 13.38
C ALA A 183 0.90 -6.90 12.92
N GLY A 184 0.62 -8.10 12.40
CA GLY A 184 1.64 -9.04 11.93
C GLY A 184 2.35 -8.61 10.66
N PHE A 185 1.75 -7.73 9.85
CA PHE A 185 2.29 -7.34 8.55
C PHE A 185 3.50 -6.40 8.61
N THR A 186 3.63 -5.61 9.67
CA THR A 186 4.75 -4.68 9.85
C THR A 186 6.03 -5.37 10.34
N GLU A 187 7.17 -4.71 10.18
CA GLU A 187 8.48 -5.20 10.62
C GLU A 187 8.91 -4.67 11.99
N ASP A 188 8.07 -3.86 12.65
CA ASP A 188 8.35 -3.28 13.96
C ASP A 188 8.28 -4.34 15.08
N ARG A 189 9.45 -4.94 15.35
CA ARG A 189 9.60 -6.00 16.36
C ARG A 189 9.37 -5.50 17.78
N LEU A 190 9.80 -4.28 18.09
CA LEU A 190 9.68 -3.71 19.45
C LEU A 190 8.22 -3.43 19.79
N ARG A 191 7.48 -2.86 18.85
CA ARG A 191 6.05 -2.59 19.02
C ARG A 191 5.25 -3.89 19.16
N LYS A 192 5.55 -4.91 18.35
CA LYS A 192 4.93 -6.24 18.47
C LYS A 192 5.14 -6.86 19.83
N LEU A 193 6.35 -6.74 20.39
CA LEU A 193 6.66 -7.25 21.73
C LEU A 193 5.91 -6.48 22.82
N ALA A 194 5.84 -5.15 22.71
CA ALA A 194 5.16 -4.28 23.68
C ALA A 194 3.64 -4.50 23.74
N ILE A 195 3.01 -4.86 22.61
CA ILE A 195 1.56 -5.09 22.50
C ILE A 195 1.19 -6.55 22.80
N GLY A 196 2.19 -7.42 23.06
CA GLY A 196 1.97 -8.84 23.32
C GLY A 196 1.56 -9.67 22.10
N THR A 197 1.58 -9.09 20.92
CA THR A 197 1.34 -9.77 19.64
C THR A 197 2.63 -10.43 19.13
N ALA A 198 3.30 -11.18 19.98
CA ALA A 198 4.62 -11.76 19.76
C ALA A 198 4.71 -12.79 18.61
N ALA A 199 3.72 -12.89 17.76
CA ALA A 199 3.77 -13.75 16.61
C ALA A 199 4.61 -13.11 15.51
N PHE A 200 5.85 -13.57 15.36
CA PHE A 200 6.59 -13.40 14.11
C PHE A 200 5.84 -14.15 13.01
N GLN A 201 4.97 -13.44 12.30
CA GLN A 201 4.13 -14.00 11.25
C GLN A 201 4.85 -13.93 9.90
N SER A 202 6.01 -14.59 9.79
CA SER A 202 6.74 -14.63 8.52
C SER A 202 5.89 -15.28 7.42
N GLY A 203 5.26 -16.41 7.69
CA GLY A 203 4.43 -17.11 6.71
C GLY A 203 3.26 -16.28 6.17
N PRO A 204 2.34 -15.77 7.02
CA PRO A 204 1.25 -14.89 6.56
C PRO A 204 1.72 -13.63 5.85
N THR A 205 2.83 -13.02 6.27
CA THR A 205 3.40 -11.84 5.60
C THR A 205 3.94 -12.19 4.22
N GLU A 206 4.63 -13.32 4.05
CA GLU A 206 5.10 -13.77 2.74
C GLU A 206 3.94 -14.12 1.80
N ILE A 207 2.85 -14.71 2.30
CA ILE A 207 1.64 -14.95 1.53
C ILE A 207 1.05 -13.61 1.06
N ALA A 208 0.92 -12.62 1.94
CA ALA A 208 0.42 -11.31 1.56
C ALA A 208 1.29 -10.64 0.49
N ARG A 209 2.62 -10.68 0.64
CA ARG A 209 3.57 -10.17 -0.37
C ARG A 209 3.40 -10.87 -1.72
N GLY A 210 3.31 -12.20 -1.71
CA GLY A 210 3.09 -13.00 -2.92
C GLY A 210 1.78 -12.68 -3.62
N LEU A 211 0.68 -12.52 -2.87
CA LEU A 211 -0.62 -12.14 -3.40
C LEU A 211 -0.59 -10.74 -4.05
N VAL A 212 0.01 -9.76 -3.36
CA VAL A 212 0.14 -8.39 -3.91
C VAL A 212 1.02 -8.39 -5.14
N THR A 213 2.16 -9.07 -5.11
CA THR A 213 3.08 -9.15 -6.26
C THR A 213 2.40 -9.80 -7.47
N GLY A 214 1.75 -10.97 -7.28
CA GLY A 214 1.06 -11.66 -8.36
C GLY A 214 -0.17 -10.91 -8.90
N PHE A 215 -0.78 -10.03 -8.09
CA PHE A 215 -1.89 -9.18 -8.53
C PHE A 215 -1.41 -7.99 -9.38
N LEU A 216 -0.19 -7.49 -9.11
CA LEU A 216 0.37 -6.32 -9.78
C LEU A 216 1.10 -6.63 -11.09
N LEU A 217 1.47 -7.89 -11.34
CA LEU A 217 2.17 -8.37 -12.54
C LEU A 217 1.19 -8.98 -13.56
#